data_38a356095c2e77483efcb7a0bdd4d686
#
_entry.id   38a356095c2e77483efcb7a0bdd4d686
#
_cell.length_a   1.000
_cell.length_b   1.000
_cell.length_c   1.000
_cell.angle_alpha   90.00
_cell.angle_beta   90.00
_cell.angle_gamma   90.00
#
_symmetry.space_group_name_H-M   'P 1'
#
loop_
_entity.id
_entity.type
_entity.pdbx_description
1 polymer ?
#
loop_
_entity_poly.entity_id
_entity_poly.type
_entity_poly.pdbx_seq_one_letter_code
_entity_poly.pdbx_strand_id
1 'polypeptide(L)'
;MSDSSERVVHLEKKSLKRVLGAAELFAIGYGDVGSSIYYALGLTALYALGATPIALAIAGLVFMCTSLTYAEMATTFPEPGGSATFSRYAFNDLISFIAGWGLLLDYIVTVAISAFAIPSYLKVVIPYPHSVSLNIAITIGIILLLYVINVIGVKHSGRFSLLLAIVTIISQAFVVLAALFLFLNLPYVLSHLKIGVAGADWSPNWGQFLKGTAMAMVAYTGIEAIAQLAAETRKPALTIPRAIKWTMGTLVLLYFGISVVGLSVIDPHDLGTKYIDNPVAAIVGNFPFGGKWLAPWFGLIAAIILLIAANAGLIGCSRLTFSMGEYYQVPRFLYRLHPRFRTPHISLAIFTVLAIGIVILSQGQLLFMADLYNFGAQIAFFSAHMSLLVLRWRKPSLSRPYKAPFNIPLGKNRSWPITALIGAMATLTVWFIVVFTKPGGRNLGFTWLICGILMYFFYRKKKQLPVTGQLSIETIKIPEYHPMELKHVLVAARILGNTDALQTACQLAHSFKAKITAVHVIEIPESLPIHAPFLKREEQGEAALKRAEAIAREYNLSIDLKLLRARTIEGALLELIASGAYDLVVVGTRKEEWAKKSSFALEIQRLLKSAPCRVLFCKS
;
A
#
# COMPACT_ATOMS: atom_id res chain seq x y z
N MET A 1 -31.97 -7.60 -15.45
CA MET A 1 -31.37 -6.29 -15.15
C MET A 1 -29.97 -6.30 -15.69
N SER A 2 -29.74 -5.70 -16.85
CA SER A 2 -28.46 -5.64 -17.54
C SER A 2 -27.49 -4.81 -16.70
N ASP A 3 -26.37 -5.44 -16.37
CA ASP A 3 -25.25 -4.83 -15.66
C ASP A 3 -24.56 -3.83 -16.60
N SER A 4 -25.09 -2.59 -16.63
CA SER A 4 -24.49 -1.47 -17.37
C SER A 4 -23.39 -0.82 -16.52
N SER A 5 -22.41 -1.61 -16.06
CA SER A 5 -21.18 -1.06 -15.50
C SER A 5 -20.36 -0.46 -16.66
N GLU A 6 -20.21 0.87 -16.68
CA GLU A 6 -19.27 1.50 -17.60
C GLU A 6 -17.87 0.93 -17.40
N ARG A 7 -17.30 0.39 -18.48
CA ARG A 7 -15.95 -0.19 -18.45
C ARG A 7 -14.93 0.90 -18.73
N VAL A 8 -14.04 1.11 -17.78
CA VAL A 8 -12.89 1.99 -17.96
C VAL A 8 -11.65 1.13 -18.19
N VAL A 9 -11.00 1.31 -19.34
CA VAL A 9 -9.79 0.55 -19.68
C VAL A 9 -8.55 1.31 -19.23
N HIS A 10 -7.73 0.67 -18.42
CA HIS A 10 -6.41 1.17 -18.02
C HIS A 10 -5.32 0.18 -18.38
N LEU A 11 -4.14 0.70 -18.77
CA LEU A 11 -2.94 -0.13 -18.88
C LEU A 11 -2.54 -0.63 -17.48
N GLU A 12 -2.27 -1.93 -17.37
CA GLU A 12 -1.80 -2.51 -16.12
C GLU A 12 -0.46 -1.87 -15.74
N LYS A 13 -0.43 -1.17 -14.60
CA LYS A 13 0.83 -0.73 -14.01
C LYS A 13 1.55 -1.95 -13.43
N LYS A 14 2.89 -2.01 -13.57
CA LYS A 14 3.71 -3.03 -12.90
C LYS A 14 3.25 -3.18 -11.46
N SER A 15 2.88 -4.38 -11.06
CA SER A 15 2.49 -4.69 -9.69
C SER A 15 3.56 -4.23 -8.70
N LEU A 16 3.15 -3.68 -7.56
CA LEU A 16 4.05 -3.29 -6.49
C LEU A 16 4.89 -4.51 -6.06
N LYS A 17 6.21 -4.30 -5.89
CA LYS A 17 7.09 -5.39 -5.43
C LYS A 17 6.66 -5.82 -4.03
N ARG A 18 6.37 -7.10 -3.86
CA ARG A 18 6.04 -7.71 -2.56
C ARG A 18 7.31 -7.92 -1.74
N VAL A 19 7.59 -6.99 -0.84
CA VAL A 19 8.84 -6.95 -0.06
C VAL A 19 8.64 -7.10 1.44
N LEU A 20 7.43 -6.82 1.96
CA LEU A 20 7.15 -6.77 3.39
C LEU A 20 6.85 -8.16 3.98
N GLY A 21 7.54 -8.51 5.05
CA GLY A 21 7.29 -9.68 5.89
C GLY A 21 6.39 -9.36 7.10
N ALA A 22 6.16 -10.34 7.97
CA ALA A 22 5.29 -10.17 9.14
C ALA A 22 5.88 -9.22 10.18
N ALA A 23 7.20 -9.22 10.37
CA ALA A 23 7.87 -8.35 11.33
C ALA A 23 7.83 -6.87 10.90
N GLU A 24 8.06 -6.59 9.61
CA GLU A 24 7.97 -5.23 9.08
C GLU A 24 6.53 -4.69 9.14
N LEU A 25 5.53 -5.52 8.80
CA LEU A 25 4.12 -5.15 8.92
C LEU A 25 3.69 -4.93 10.37
N PHE A 26 4.16 -5.78 11.29
CA PHE A 26 3.95 -5.61 12.72
C PHE A 26 4.54 -4.28 13.19
N ALA A 27 5.77 -3.96 12.80
CA ALA A 27 6.43 -2.72 13.19
C ALA A 27 5.68 -1.47 12.70
N ILE A 28 5.17 -1.51 11.46
CA ILE A 28 4.40 -0.40 10.90
C ILE A 28 3.05 -0.27 11.62
N GLY A 29 2.31 -1.37 11.81
CA GLY A 29 1.05 -1.38 12.53
C GLY A 29 1.21 -0.97 13.99
N TYR A 30 2.26 -1.45 14.67
CA TYR A 30 2.59 -1.03 16.03
C TYR A 30 3.01 0.45 16.09
N GLY A 31 3.78 0.93 15.13
CA GLY A 31 4.23 2.32 15.08
C GLY A 31 3.07 3.31 14.94
N ASP A 32 2.03 2.93 14.20
CA ASP A 32 0.82 3.73 14.00
C ASP A 32 -0.10 3.64 15.24
N VAL A 33 -0.60 2.45 15.58
CA VAL A 33 -1.50 2.26 16.74
C VAL A 33 -0.77 2.54 18.06
N GLY A 34 0.46 2.03 18.23
CA GLY A 34 1.22 2.10 19.48
C GLY A 34 1.61 3.50 19.92
N SER A 35 1.59 4.47 19.02
CA SER A 35 1.80 5.88 19.34
C SER A 35 0.61 6.52 20.06
N SER A 36 -0.60 5.99 19.87
CA SER A 36 -1.83 6.61 20.34
C SER A 36 -1.96 6.61 21.86
N ILE A 37 -1.34 5.69 22.58
CA ILE A 37 -1.37 5.66 24.05
C ILE A 37 -0.79 6.93 24.69
N TYR A 38 0.18 7.55 24.00
CA TYR A 38 0.89 8.72 24.50
C TYR A 38 -0.01 9.97 24.63
N TYR A 39 -1.17 9.98 24.00
CA TYR A 39 -2.18 11.04 24.17
C TYR A 39 -3.55 10.49 24.61
N ALA A 40 -3.93 9.29 24.16
CA ALA A 40 -5.25 8.74 24.44
C ALA A 40 -5.45 8.34 25.91
N LEU A 41 -4.38 7.99 26.63
CA LEU A 41 -4.47 7.64 28.05
C LEU A 41 -4.99 8.82 28.88
N GLY A 42 -4.42 10.01 28.71
CA GLY A 42 -4.87 11.22 29.41
C GLY A 42 -6.30 11.62 29.04
N LEU A 43 -6.64 11.55 27.74
CA LEU A 43 -7.98 11.82 27.24
C LEU A 43 -9.02 10.82 27.78
N THR A 44 -8.65 9.57 27.94
CA THR A 44 -9.51 8.54 28.54
C THR A 44 -9.71 8.83 30.03
N ALA A 45 -8.62 9.12 30.75
CA ALA A 45 -8.63 9.40 32.18
C ALA A 45 -9.46 10.65 32.52
N LEU A 46 -9.50 11.66 31.65
CA LEU A 46 -10.32 12.87 31.80
C LEU A 46 -11.81 12.55 32.08
N TYR A 47 -12.31 11.48 31.45
CA TYR A 47 -13.71 11.08 31.61
C TYR A 47 -13.89 9.81 32.42
N ALA A 48 -13.06 8.79 32.17
CA ALA A 48 -13.19 7.48 32.83
C ALA A 48 -12.59 7.46 34.24
N LEU A 49 -11.78 8.48 34.59
CA LEU A 49 -11.16 8.59 35.91
C LEU A 49 -10.53 7.27 36.38
N GLY A 50 -10.86 6.78 37.58
CA GLY A 50 -10.38 5.51 38.10
C GLY A 50 -10.80 4.29 37.27
N ALA A 51 -11.89 4.36 36.50
CA ALA A 51 -12.32 3.29 35.60
C ALA A 51 -11.57 3.28 34.24
N THR A 52 -10.49 4.08 34.08
CA THR A 52 -9.66 4.12 32.86
C THR A 52 -9.19 2.75 32.38
N PRO A 53 -8.70 1.81 33.21
CA PRO A 53 -8.33 0.47 32.75
C PRO A 53 -9.49 -0.31 32.17
N ILE A 54 -10.69 -0.18 32.74
CA ILE A 54 -11.90 -0.85 32.24
C ILE A 54 -12.28 -0.26 30.88
N ALA A 55 -12.25 1.06 30.72
CA ALA A 55 -12.54 1.73 29.47
C ALA A 55 -11.57 1.30 28.35
N LEU A 56 -10.26 1.23 28.63
CA LEU A 56 -9.25 0.77 27.69
C LEU A 56 -9.37 -0.74 27.41
N ALA A 57 -9.75 -1.57 28.37
CA ALA A 57 -10.00 -2.99 28.15
C ALA A 57 -11.21 -3.22 27.20
N ILE A 58 -12.31 -2.47 27.41
CA ILE A 58 -13.48 -2.53 26.50
C ILE A 58 -13.10 -2.07 25.09
N ALA A 59 -12.40 -0.94 24.97
CA ALA A 59 -11.91 -0.47 23.68
C ALA A 59 -10.94 -1.47 23.02
N GLY A 60 -10.09 -2.13 23.81
CA GLY A 60 -9.21 -3.20 23.35
C GLY A 60 -9.97 -4.42 22.81
N LEU A 61 -11.10 -4.81 23.44
CA LEU A 61 -11.96 -5.88 22.92
C LEU A 61 -12.59 -5.49 21.56
N VAL A 62 -13.05 -4.25 21.42
CA VAL A 62 -13.55 -3.74 20.13
C VAL A 62 -12.45 -3.72 19.09
N PHE A 63 -11.25 -3.28 19.46
CA PHE A 63 -10.06 -3.31 18.59
C PHE A 63 -9.71 -4.73 18.15
N MET A 64 -9.81 -5.73 19.02
CA MET A 64 -9.62 -7.14 18.65
C MET A 64 -10.63 -7.57 17.59
N CYS A 65 -11.90 -7.19 17.74
CA CYS A 65 -12.95 -7.47 16.75
C CYS A 65 -12.64 -6.79 15.40
N THR A 66 -12.22 -5.54 15.42
CA THR A 66 -11.84 -4.78 14.24
C THR A 66 -10.61 -5.39 13.55
N SER A 67 -9.59 -5.72 14.33
CA SER A 67 -8.36 -6.35 13.84
C SER A 67 -8.62 -7.68 13.12
N LEU A 68 -9.49 -8.52 13.67
CA LEU A 68 -9.88 -9.79 13.05
C LEU A 68 -10.68 -9.59 11.76
N THR A 69 -11.52 -8.57 11.70
CA THR A 69 -12.24 -8.17 10.48
C THR A 69 -11.26 -7.73 9.38
N TYR A 70 -10.29 -6.86 9.72
CA TYR A 70 -9.27 -6.42 8.79
C TYR A 70 -8.36 -7.57 8.33
N ALA A 71 -8.03 -8.52 9.22
CA ALA A 71 -7.24 -9.70 8.87
C ALA A 71 -7.94 -10.55 7.78
N GLU A 72 -9.26 -10.79 7.92
CA GLU A 72 -10.00 -11.53 6.91
C GLU A 72 -10.14 -10.75 5.61
N MET A 73 -10.52 -9.48 5.70
CA MET A 73 -10.80 -8.66 4.52
C MET A 73 -9.54 -8.34 3.73
N ALA A 74 -8.42 -7.99 4.39
CA ALA A 74 -7.16 -7.68 3.72
C ALA A 74 -6.48 -8.92 3.10
N THR A 75 -6.75 -10.13 3.61
CA THR A 75 -6.29 -11.37 2.97
C THR A 75 -7.17 -11.80 1.81
N THR A 76 -8.47 -11.48 1.86
CA THR A 76 -9.42 -11.76 0.79
C THR A 76 -9.23 -10.79 -0.40
N PHE A 77 -8.95 -9.52 -0.10
CA PHE A 77 -8.71 -8.45 -1.07
C PHE A 77 -7.38 -7.76 -0.75
N PRO A 78 -6.25 -8.32 -1.20
CA PRO A 78 -4.93 -7.77 -0.91
C PRO A 78 -4.60 -6.55 -1.80
N GLU A 79 -5.46 -5.54 -1.74
CA GLU A 79 -5.38 -4.28 -2.46
C GLU A 79 -5.27 -3.12 -1.46
N PRO A 80 -4.64 -1.98 -1.85
CA PRO A 80 -4.64 -0.79 -1.01
C PRO A 80 -6.05 -0.19 -0.94
N GLY A 81 -6.35 0.55 0.14
CA GLY A 81 -7.63 1.24 0.31
C GLY A 81 -8.41 0.82 1.58
N GLY A 82 -8.04 -0.30 2.23
CA GLY A 82 -8.64 -0.72 3.50
C GLY A 82 -10.16 -0.79 3.45
N SER A 83 -10.86 -0.11 4.39
CA SER A 83 -12.33 -0.09 4.47
C SER A 83 -13.02 0.41 3.19
N ALA A 84 -12.41 1.32 2.43
CA ALA A 84 -12.94 1.77 1.14
C ALA A 84 -12.99 0.62 0.12
N THR A 85 -11.89 -0.12 -0.02
CA THR A 85 -11.83 -1.30 -0.89
C THR A 85 -12.83 -2.37 -0.44
N PHE A 86 -12.91 -2.66 0.85
CA PHE A 86 -13.85 -3.64 1.40
C PHE A 86 -15.31 -3.29 1.10
N SER A 87 -15.66 -2.02 1.33
CA SER A 87 -17.01 -1.50 1.07
C SER A 87 -17.36 -1.51 -0.41
N ARG A 88 -16.38 -1.30 -1.29
CA ARG A 88 -16.58 -1.39 -2.72
C ARG A 88 -16.97 -2.80 -3.16
N TYR A 89 -16.28 -3.82 -2.67
CA TYR A 89 -16.60 -5.23 -2.99
C TYR A 89 -17.90 -5.73 -2.37
N ALA A 90 -18.28 -5.16 -1.22
CA ALA A 90 -19.50 -5.55 -0.50
C ALA A 90 -20.75 -4.83 -1.01
N PHE A 91 -20.63 -3.55 -1.37
CA PHE A 91 -21.75 -2.67 -1.70
C PHE A 91 -21.60 -2.04 -3.08
N ASN A 92 -21.10 -0.80 -3.15
CA ASN A 92 -20.92 0.00 -4.35
C ASN A 92 -19.89 1.12 -4.15
N ASP A 93 -19.67 1.93 -5.21
CA ASP A 93 -18.68 3.02 -5.17
C ASP A 93 -19.06 4.15 -4.21
N LEU A 94 -20.35 4.43 -3.97
CA LEU A 94 -20.78 5.47 -3.03
C LEU A 94 -20.49 5.08 -1.58
N ILE A 95 -20.83 3.87 -1.17
CA ILE A 95 -20.52 3.39 0.19
C ILE A 95 -19.01 3.26 0.37
N SER A 96 -18.30 2.81 -0.66
CA SER A 96 -16.84 2.81 -0.70
C SER A 96 -16.26 4.21 -0.48
N PHE A 97 -16.84 5.22 -1.16
CA PHE A 97 -16.43 6.61 -0.98
C PHE A 97 -16.64 7.09 0.45
N ILE A 98 -17.82 6.84 1.04
CA ILE A 98 -18.12 7.26 2.43
C ILE A 98 -17.14 6.62 3.41
N ALA A 99 -16.87 5.32 3.28
CA ALA A 99 -15.89 4.61 4.11
C ALA A 99 -14.47 5.18 3.95
N GLY A 100 -14.04 5.42 2.70
CA GLY A 100 -12.76 6.02 2.38
C GLY A 100 -12.63 7.48 2.83
N TRP A 101 -13.71 8.25 2.73
CA TRP A 101 -13.75 9.66 3.15
C TRP A 101 -13.68 9.80 4.67
N GLY A 102 -14.31 8.87 5.40
CA GLY A 102 -14.13 8.75 6.86
C GLY A 102 -12.70 8.36 7.22
N LEU A 103 -12.10 7.41 6.51
CA LEU A 103 -10.71 6.99 6.72
C LEU A 103 -9.71 8.09 6.34
N LEU A 104 -10.00 8.95 5.35
CA LEU A 104 -9.17 10.11 5.05
C LEU A 104 -9.18 11.12 6.22
N LEU A 105 -10.33 11.36 6.84
CA LEU A 105 -10.42 12.21 8.01
C LEU A 105 -9.59 11.65 9.17
N ASP A 106 -9.69 10.35 9.41
CA ASP A 106 -8.89 9.63 10.41
C ASP A 106 -7.38 9.87 10.19
N TYR A 107 -6.86 9.66 8.98
CA TYR A 107 -5.45 9.92 8.67
C TYR A 107 -5.04 11.40 8.81
N ILE A 108 -5.88 12.35 8.37
CA ILE A 108 -5.58 13.78 8.50
C ILE A 108 -5.46 14.16 9.97
N VAL A 109 -6.37 13.65 10.81
CA VAL A 109 -6.35 13.90 12.24
C VAL A 109 -5.19 13.17 12.91
N THR A 110 -4.81 11.96 12.45
CA THR A 110 -3.60 11.27 12.91
C THR A 110 -2.36 12.15 12.75
N VAL A 111 -2.21 12.82 11.60
CA VAL A 111 -1.12 13.78 11.38
C VAL A 111 -1.16 14.91 12.38
N ALA A 112 -2.34 15.53 12.55
CA ALA A 112 -2.53 16.69 13.43
C ALA A 112 -2.27 16.35 14.90
N ILE A 113 -2.94 15.32 15.43
CA ILE A 113 -2.89 14.96 16.85
C ILE A 113 -1.53 14.39 17.27
N SER A 114 -0.93 13.54 16.41
CA SER A 114 0.39 12.99 16.70
C SER A 114 1.46 14.08 16.67
N ALA A 115 1.45 14.95 15.67
CA ALA A 115 2.39 16.07 15.60
C ALA A 115 2.19 17.05 16.78
N PHE A 116 0.95 17.30 17.17
CA PHE A 116 0.62 18.21 18.28
C PHE A 116 1.04 17.67 19.65
N ALA A 117 1.05 16.36 19.85
CA ALA A 117 1.51 15.75 21.10
C ALA A 117 3.04 15.81 21.26
N ILE A 118 3.84 15.91 20.18
CA ILE A 118 5.31 15.91 20.23
C ILE A 118 5.88 17.01 21.13
N PRO A 119 5.49 18.30 21.02
CA PRO A 119 6.01 19.36 21.88
C PRO A 119 5.89 19.07 23.36
N SER A 120 4.76 18.52 23.82
CA SER A 120 4.52 18.21 25.23
C SER A 120 5.47 17.14 25.77
N TYR A 121 5.89 16.20 24.95
CA TYR A 121 6.91 15.20 25.28
C TYR A 121 8.33 15.75 25.19
N LEU A 122 8.62 16.59 24.19
CA LEU A 122 9.94 17.24 24.07
C LEU A 122 10.24 18.15 25.24
N LYS A 123 9.23 18.79 25.82
CA LYS A 123 9.38 19.63 27.02
C LYS A 123 9.91 18.87 28.23
N VAL A 124 9.65 17.57 28.33
CA VAL A 124 10.21 16.72 29.40
C VAL A 124 11.72 16.52 29.21
N VAL A 125 12.20 16.59 27.96
CA VAL A 125 13.62 16.41 27.61
C VAL A 125 14.37 17.74 27.66
N ILE A 126 13.78 18.78 27.03
CA ILE A 126 14.38 20.12 26.93
C ILE A 126 13.34 21.12 27.45
N PRO A 127 13.55 21.67 28.66
CA PRO A 127 12.63 22.65 29.23
C PRO A 127 12.58 23.91 28.36
N TYR A 128 11.39 24.30 27.91
CA TYR A 128 11.14 25.58 27.23
C TYR A 128 9.85 26.21 27.72
N PRO A 129 9.63 27.53 27.49
CA PRO A 129 8.44 28.24 27.97
C PRO A 129 7.14 27.61 27.45
N HIS A 130 6.17 27.44 28.33
CA HIS A 130 4.86 26.90 27.94
C HIS A 130 4.02 28.01 27.31
N SER A 131 3.81 27.92 26.00
CA SER A 131 2.88 28.76 25.25
C SER A 131 2.13 27.90 24.24
N VAL A 132 0.81 28.02 24.22
CA VAL A 132 -0.05 27.32 23.24
C VAL A 132 0.36 27.72 21.83
N SER A 133 0.66 29.00 21.58
CA SER A 133 1.09 29.49 20.28
C SER A 133 2.41 28.88 19.84
N LEU A 134 3.36 28.71 20.77
CA LEU A 134 4.65 28.06 20.46
C LEU A 134 4.47 26.57 20.14
N ASN A 135 3.63 25.87 20.90
CA ASN A 135 3.32 24.47 20.61
C ASN A 135 2.67 24.30 19.23
N ILE A 136 1.72 25.17 18.87
CA ILE A 136 1.11 25.20 17.53
C ILE A 136 2.18 25.47 16.46
N ALA A 137 3.06 26.45 16.67
CA ALA A 137 4.13 26.77 15.69
C ALA A 137 5.10 25.61 15.49
N ILE A 138 5.55 24.95 16.58
CA ILE A 138 6.41 23.74 16.49
C ILE A 138 5.68 22.63 15.74
N THR A 139 4.41 22.40 16.05
CA THR A 139 3.57 21.39 15.38
C THR A 139 3.47 21.64 13.88
N ILE A 140 3.20 22.88 13.47
CA ILE A 140 3.16 23.27 12.05
C ILE A 140 4.53 23.02 11.39
N GLY A 141 5.62 23.38 12.06
CA GLY A 141 6.97 23.10 11.58
C GLY A 141 7.23 21.61 11.36
N ILE A 142 6.79 20.75 12.28
CA ILE A 142 6.90 19.29 12.17
C ILE A 142 6.08 18.78 10.98
N ILE A 143 4.83 19.22 10.82
CA ILE A 143 3.96 18.80 9.72
C ILE A 143 4.55 19.22 8.37
N LEU A 144 5.08 20.44 8.24
CA LEU A 144 5.75 20.91 7.04
C LEU A 144 7.04 20.13 6.73
N LEU A 145 7.83 19.81 7.74
CA LEU A 145 9.01 18.95 7.58
C LEU A 145 8.62 17.58 7.02
N LEU A 146 7.59 16.94 7.59
CA LEU A 146 7.08 15.67 7.13
C LEU A 146 6.54 15.75 5.69
N TYR A 147 5.88 16.84 5.33
CA TYR A 147 5.46 17.08 3.94
C TYR A 147 6.64 17.07 2.98
N VAL A 148 7.69 17.83 3.29
CA VAL A 148 8.91 17.91 2.44
C VAL A 148 9.55 16.53 2.29
N ILE A 149 9.71 15.78 3.39
CA ILE A 149 10.27 14.42 3.39
C ILE A 149 9.45 13.48 2.50
N ASN A 150 8.11 13.54 2.57
CA ASN A 150 7.23 12.70 1.76
C ASN A 150 7.20 13.11 0.29
N VAL A 151 7.32 14.39 -0.04
CA VAL A 151 7.41 14.87 -1.44
C VAL A 151 8.71 14.39 -2.08
N ILE A 152 9.84 14.50 -1.38
CA ILE A 152 11.15 14.00 -1.85
C ILE A 152 11.14 12.47 -2.00
N GLY A 153 10.29 11.78 -1.23
CA GLY A 153 10.11 10.34 -1.35
C GLY A 153 11.21 9.54 -0.65
N VAL A 154 11.66 10.01 0.51
CA VAL A 154 12.64 9.28 1.34
C VAL A 154 12.07 7.90 1.70
N LYS A 155 12.76 6.86 1.27
CA LYS A 155 12.36 5.48 1.56
C LYS A 155 12.54 5.19 3.05
N HIS A 156 11.43 4.96 3.75
CA HIS A 156 11.51 4.42 5.10
C HIS A 156 12.07 2.99 5.06
N SER A 157 13.13 2.76 5.84
CA SER A 157 13.64 1.40 6.01
C SER A 157 12.69 0.66 6.97
N GLY A 158 12.05 -0.41 6.51
CA GLY A 158 11.24 -1.29 7.36
C GLY A 158 12.04 -1.84 8.56
N ARG A 159 13.36 -1.98 8.42
CA ARG A 159 14.27 -2.37 9.51
C ARG A 159 14.39 -1.29 10.58
N PHE A 160 14.43 -0.02 10.18
CA PHE A 160 14.48 1.09 11.14
C PHE A 160 13.18 1.20 11.93
N SER A 161 12.03 1.08 11.27
CA SER A 161 10.72 1.03 11.95
C SER A 161 10.62 -0.16 12.91
N LEU A 162 11.18 -1.33 12.54
CA LEU A 162 11.22 -2.51 13.40
C LEU A 162 12.09 -2.27 14.63
N LEU A 163 13.28 -1.68 14.46
CA LEU A 163 14.16 -1.34 15.59
C LEU A 163 13.45 -0.41 16.58
N LEU A 164 12.82 0.64 16.10
CA LEU A 164 12.09 1.60 16.93
C LEU A 164 10.88 0.96 17.62
N ALA A 165 10.11 0.12 16.92
CA ALA A 165 9.02 -0.63 17.53
C ALA A 165 9.52 -1.52 18.68
N ILE A 166 10.63 -2.25 18.48
CA ILE A 166 11.23 -3.09 19.52
C ILE A 166 11.68 -2.26 20.72
N VAL A 167 12.40 -1.16 20.50
CA VAL A 167 12.85 -0.26 21.57
C VAL A 167 11.67 0.29 22.38
N THR A 168 10.62 0.72 21.69
CA THR A 168 9.40 1.24 22.34
C THR A 168 8.67 0.16 23.15
N ILE A 169 8.51 -1.03 22.58
CA ILE A 169 7.86 -2.16 23.25
C ILE A 169 8.65 -2.57 24.51
N ILE A 170 9.95 -2.71 24.39
CA ILE A 170 10.82 -3.06 25.54
C ILE A 170 10.73 -1.98 26.62
N SER A 171 10.77 -0.69 26.24
CA SER A 171 10.68 0.40 27.19
C SER A 171 9.30 0.43 27.88
N GLN A 172 8.21 0.30 27.15
CA GLN A 172 6.86 0.23 27.73
C GLN A 172 6.67 -1.01 28.60
N ALA A 173 7.11 -2.18 28.15
CA ALA A 173 7.05 -3.41 28.92
C ALA A 173 7.89 -3.31 30.22
N PHE A 174 9.07 -2.69 30.15
CA PHE A 174 9.90 -2.43 31.32
C PHE A 174 9.16 -1.56 32.34
N VAL A 175 8.51 -0.47 31.92
CA VAL A 175 7.73 0.39 32.82
C VAL A 175 6.57 -0.38 33.45
N VAL A 176 5.81 -1.13 32.63
CA VAL A 176 4.69 -1.93 33.15
C VAL A 176 5.19 -2.95 34.15
N LEU A 177 6.23 -3.71 33.85
CA LEU A 177 6.75 -4.75 34.74
C LEU A 177 7.38 -4.14 36.00
N ALA A 178 8.22 -3.13 35.85
CA ALA A 178 8.86 -2.44 37.01
C ALA A 178 7.80 -1.90 37.96
N ALA A 179 6.77 -1.25 37.43
CA ALA A 179 5.72 -0.69 38.27
C ALA A 179 4.78 -1.75 38.86
N LEU A 180 4.49 -2.85 38.16
CA LEU A 180 3.74 -3.98 38.71
C LEU A 180 4.47 -4.62 39.90
N PHE A 181 5.79 -4.76 39.84
CA PHE A 181 6.56 -5.38 40.92
C PHE A 181 6.89 -4.42 42.06
N LEU A 182 7.12 -3.13 41.79
CA LEU A 182 7.64 -2.18 42.77
C LEU A 182 6.57 -1.26 43.37
N PHE A 183 5.52 -0.95 42.62
CA PHE A 183 4.59 0.14 42.96
C PHE A 183 3.12 -0.24 42.90
N LEU A 184 2.76 -1.47 42.46
CA LEU A 184 1.36 -1.87 42.35
C LEU A 184 0.69 -1.97 43.71
N ASN A 185 -0.22 -1.06 43.96
CA ASN A 185 -1.16 -1.14 45.08
C ASN A 185 -2.50 -1.70 44.56
N LEU A 186 -2.59 -3.04 44.47
CA LEU A 186 -3.75 -3.70 43.94
C LEU A 186 -5.06 -3.36 44.68
N PRO A 187 -5.11 -3.32 46.03
CA PRO A 187 -6.30 -2.88 46.76
C PRO A 187 -6.74 -1.46 46.38
N TYR A 188 -5.80 -0.53 46.24
CA TYR A 188 -6.08 0.84 45.80
C TYR A 188 -6.67 0.85 44.40
N VAL A 189 -6.04 0.21 43.42
CA VAL A 189 -6.54 0.13 42.04
C VAL A 189 -7.95 -0.46 42.00
N LEU A 190 -8.17 -1.61 42.65
CA LEU A 190 -9.48 -2.28 42.66
C LEU A 190 -10.58 -1.43 43.32
N SER A 191 -10.25 -0.67 44.36
CA SER A 191 -11.22 0.24 44.99
C SER A 191 -11.62 1.39 44.07
N HIS A 192 -10.69 1.88 43.23
CA HIS A 192 -10.90 3.00 42.31
C HIS A 192 -11.53 2.62 40.96
N LEU A 193 -11.65 1.30 40.65
CA LEU A 193 -12.34 0.84 39.43
C LEU A 193 -13.86 0.98 39.47
N LYS A 194 -14.44 1.35 40.62
CA LYS A 194 -15.90 1.43 40.79
C LYS A 194 -16.48 2.65 40.06
N ILE A 195 -17.65 2.45 39.42
CA ILE A 195 -18.36 3.44 38.63
C ILE A 195 -19.60 3.88 39.42
N GLY A 196 -19.90 5.18 39.46
CA GLY A 196 -21.11 5.74 40.08
C GLY A 196 -21.07 5.83 41.61
N VAL A 197 -19.88 5.92 42.22
CA VAL A 197 -19.73 6.14 43.66
C VAL A 197 -20.00 7.63 43.96
N ALA A 198 -21.07 7.91 44.69
CA ALA A 198 -21.46 9.28 45.02
C ALA A 198 -20.42 9.97 45.89
N GLY A 199 -20.04 11.21 45.53
CA GLY A 199 -19.10 12.05 46.28
C GLY A 199 -17.62 11.66 46.15
N ALA A 200 -17.28 10.73 45.29
CA ALA A 200 -15.90 10.30 45.03
C ALA A 200 -15.38 10.93 43.73
N ASP A 201 -14.40 11.82 43.82
CA ASP A 201 -13.82 12.56 42.67
C ASP A 201 -13.07 11.62 41.68
N TRP A 202 -12.66 10.45 42.14
CA TRP A 202 -12.00 9.44 41.32
C TRP A 202 -12.99 8.53 40.59
N SER A 203 -14.31 8.52 40.93
CA SER A 203 -15.31 7.64 40.35
C SER A 203 -16.12 8.35 39.27
N PRO A 204 -16.08 7.88 37.99
CA PRO A 204 -16.91 8.46 36.95
C PRO A 204 -18.38 8.08 37.15
N ASN A 205 -19.30 8.98 36.79
CA ASN A 205 -20.68 8.53 36.55
C ASN A 205 -20.79 7.75 35.23
N TRP A 206 -21.89 7.05 35.00
CA TRP A 206 -22.09 6.21 33.81
C TRP A 206 -21.95 7.01 32.49
N GLY A 207 -22.43 8.27 32.46
CA GLY A 207 -22.30 9.13 31.28
C GLY A 207 -20.84 9.52 31.02
N GLN A 208 -20.07 9.82 32.05
CA GLN A 208 -18.63 10.06 31.96
C GLN A 208 -17.88 8.80 31.52
N PHE A 209 -18.19 7.63 32.12
CA PHE A 209 -17.57 6.38 31.74
C PHE A 209 -17.79 6.02 30.27
N LEU A 210 -19.01 6.21 29.74
CA LEU A 210 -19.29 6.00 28.30
C LEU A 210 -18.49 6.96 27.43
N LYS A 211 -18.37 8.25 27.80
CA LYS A 211 -17.51 9.21 27.10
C LYS A 211 -16.04 8.81 27.16
N GLY A 212 -15.57 8.33 28.32
CA GLY A 212 -14.21 7.81 28.50
C GLY A 212 -13.94 6.57 27.65
N THR A 213 -14.89 5.65 27.56
CA THR A 213 -14.78 4.47 26.68
C THR A 213 -14.72 4.88 25.20
N ALA A 214 -15.49 5.88 24.80
CA ALA A 214 -15.39 6.43 23.45
C ALA A 214 -14.02 7.08 23.20
N MET A 215 -13.45 7.79 24.19
CA MET A 215 -12.08 8.34 24.08
C MET A 215 -11.02 7.23 24.04
N ALA A 216 -11.21 6.14 24.78
CA ALA A 216 -10.31 5.00 24.75
C ALA A 216 -10.20 4.35 23.35
N MET A 217 -11.23 4.48 22.51
CA MET A 217 -11.17 3.97 21.12
C MET A 217 -10.10 4.69 20.28
N VAL A 218 -9.77 5.95 20.60
CA VAL A 218 -8.68 6.70 19.95
C VAL A 218 -7.33 6.00 20.12
N ALA A 219 -7.13 5.32 21.26
CA ALA A 219 -5.90 4.56 21.49
C ALA A 219 -5.71 3.38 20.51
N TYR A 220 -6.79 2.88 19.90
CA TYR A 220 -6.81 1.66 19.13
C TYR A 220 -7.11 1.88 17.64
N THR A 221 -6.84 3.07 17.11
CA THR A 221 -6.88 3.37 15.67
C THR A 221 -5.52 3.12 15.02
N GLY A 222 -5.47 2.85 13.70
CA GLY A 222 -4.23 2.66 12.93
C GLY A 222 -4.01 1.23 12.40
N ILE A 223 -4.86 0.23 12.74
CA ILE A 223 -4.71 -1.15 12.22
C ILE A 223 -4.89 -1.22 10.71
N GLU A 224 -5.59 -0.28 10.12
CA GLU A 224 -5.80 -0.10 8.69
C GLU A 224 -4.51 0.15 7.93
N ALA A 225 -3.45 0.67 8.56
CA ALA A 225 -2.14 0.83 7.96
C ALA A 225 -1.57 -0.51 7.41
N ILE A 226 -1.84 -1.62 8.12
CA ILE A 226 -1.46 -2.97 7.65
C ILE A 226 -2.24 -3.33 6.38
N ALA A 227 -3.54 -3.00 6.31
CA ALA A 227 -4.36 -3.28 5.13
C ALA A 227 -3.95 -2.43 3.92
N GLN A 228 -3.52 -1.18 4.13
CA GLN A 228 -2.99 -0.32 3.07
C GLN A 228 -1.73 -0.89 2.41
N LEU A 229 -0.98 -1.73 3.12
CA LEU A 229 0.25 -2.36 2.67
C LEU A 229 0.05 -3.79 2.15
N ALA A 230 -1.18 -4.26 2.07
CA ALA A 230 -1.49 -5.64 1.66
C ALA A 230 -0.91 -6.01 0.29
N ALA A 231 -0.92 -5.07 -0.68
CA ALA A 231 -0.37 -5.29 -2.02
C ALA A 231 1.17 -5.44 -2.06
N GLU A 232 1.87 -4.88 -1.06
CA GLU A 232 3.35 -4.94 -0.94
C GLU A 232 3.80 -6.12 -0.06
N THR A 233 2.87 -6.88 0.49
CA THR A 233 3.12 -7.96 1.45
C THR A 233 3.50 -9.26 0.76
N ARG A 234 4.57 -9.92 1.23
CA ARG A 234 4.94 -11.29 0.82
C ARG A 234 3.93 -12.28 1.41
N LYS A 235 3.39 -13.18 0.58
CA LYS A 235 2.43 -14.21 1.00
C LYS A 235 1.33 -13.63 1.93
N PRO A 236 0.50 -12.68 1.43
CA PRO A 236 -0.44 -11.91 2.27
C PRO A 236 -1.37 -12.79 3.11
N ALA A 237 -1.79 -13.95 2.60
CA ALA A 237 -2.62 -14.92 3.31
C ALA A 237 -2.08 -15.37 4.67
N LEU A 238 -0.77 -15.45 4.83
CA LEU A 238 -0.10 -15.88 6.07
C LEU A 238 0.47 -14.69 6.85
N THR A 239 1.02 -13.72 6.15
CA THR A 239 1.79 -12.63 6.73
C THR A 239 0.89 -11.60 7.42
N ILE A 240 -0.22 -11.19 6.76
CA ILE A 240 -1.14 -10.19 7.31
C ILE A 240 -1.79 -10.66 8.63
N PRO A 241 -2.38 -11.87 8.73
CA PRO A 241 -2.98 -12.31 9.98
C PRO A 241 -1.96 -12.45 11.13
N ARG A 242 -0.71 -12.82 10.83
CA ARG A 242 0.36 -12.87 11.84
C ARG A 242 0.70 -11.49 12.38
N ALA A 243 0.94 -10.54 11.49
CA ALA A 243 1.26 -9.17 11.88
C ALA A 243 0.12 -8.56 12.71
N ILE A 244 -1.13 -8.69 12.26
CA ILE A 244 -2.31 -8.19 12.98
C ILE A 244 -2.43 -8.83 14.36
N LYS A 245 -2.27 -10.16 14.50
CA LYS A 245 -2.34 -10.82 15.80
C LYS A 245 -1.25 -10.39 16.76
N TRP A 246 -0.01 -10.20 16.28
CA TRP A 246 1.08 -9.68 17.09
C TRP A 246 0.81 -8.25 17.54
N THR A 247 0.38 -7.36 16.62
CA THR A 247 0.01 -5.98 16.95
C THR A 247 -1.12 -5.93 17.98
N MET A 248 -2.20 -6.68 17.74
CA MET A 248 -3.35 -6.76 18.63
C MET A 248 -2.98 -7.23 20.04
N GLY A 249 -2.26 -8.34 20.16
CA GLY A 249 -1.88 -8.89 21.47
C GLY A 249 -0.94 -7.98 22.24
N THR A 250 0.08 -7.43 21.57
CA THR A 250 1.04 -6.51 22.19
C THR A 250 0.36 -5.23 22.70
N LEU A 251 -0.51 -4.62 21.88
CA LEU A 251 -1.15 -3.36 22.26
C LEU A 251 -2.16 -3.50 23.37
N VAL A 252 -3.02 -4.54 23.32
CA VAL A 252 -4.01 -4.76 24.39
C VAL A 252 -3.31 -4.98 25.73
N LEU A 253 -2.24 -5.79 25.76
CA LEU A 253 -1.47 -6.03 26.98
C LEU A 253 -0.78 -4.77 27.50
N LEU A 254 -0.09 -4.02 26.62
CA LEU A 254 0.63 -2.84 27.02
C LEU A 254 -0.30 -1.72 27.48
N TYR A 255 -1.39 -1.46 26.78
CA TYR A 255 -2.32 -0.38 27.13
C TYR A 255 -3.07 -0.66 28.42
N PHE A 256 -3.52 -1.88 28.61
CA PHE A 256 -4.11 -2.30 29.88
C PHE A 256 -3.07 -2.17 31.00
N GLY A 257 -1.86 -2.71 30.81
CA GLY A 257 -0.79 -2.64 31.80
C GLY A 257 -0.42 -1.18 32.17
N ILE A 258 -0.20 -0.32 31.19
CA ILE A 258 0.13 1.10 31.42
C ILE A 258 -1.00 1.82 32.16
N SER A 259 -2.27 1.51 31.87
CA SER A 259 -3.41 2.13 32.55
C SER A 259 -3.53 1.71 34.01
N VAL A 260 -3.33 0.43 34.31
CA VAL A 260 -3.32 -0.09 35.70
C VAL A 260 -2.18 0.52 36.50
N VAL A 261 -0.99 0.54 35.91
CA VAL A 261 0.20 1.15 36.54
C VAL A 261 0.03 2.64 36.73
N GLY A 262 -0.53 3.33 35.72
CA GLY A 262 -0.79 4.78 35.79
C GLY A 262 -1.62 5.16 37.01
N LEU A 263 -2.69 4.42 37.28
CA LEU A 263 -3.53 4.62 38.46
C LEU A 263 -2.84 4.27 39.78
N SER A 264 -1.83 3.41 39.78
CA SER A 264 -1.06 3.08 40.98
C SER A 264 -0.10 4.20 41.40
N VAL A 265 0.25 5.08 40.45
CA VAL A 265 1.32 6.08 40.60
C VAL A 265 0.79 7.51 40.62
N ILE A 266 -0.29 7.78 39.87
CA ILE A 266 -0.88 9.12 39.73
C ILE A 266 -2.37 9.04 40.04
N ASP A 267 -2.87 10.08 40.74
CA ASP A 267 -4.31 10.25 40.97
C ASP A 267 -5.07 10.28 39.63
N PRO A 268 -6.21 9.57 39.49
CA PRO A 268 -7.00 9.56 38.28
C PRO A 268 -7.39 10.93 37.72
N HIS A 269 -7.72 11.87 38.58
CA HIS A 269 -8.08 13.23 38.21
C HIS A 269 -6.88 13.99 37.66
N ASP A 270 -5.71 13.88 38.31
CA ASP A 270 -4.47 14.52 37.83
C ASP A 270 -4.01 13.95 36.49
N LEU A 271 -4.18 12.64 36.26
CA LEU A 271 -3.82 11.99 35.00
C LEU A 271 -4.65 12.55 33.83
N GLY A 272 -5.94 12.84 34.04
CA GLY A 272 -6.85 13.38 33.04
C GLY A 272 -6.82 14.90 32.88
N THR A 273 -6.22 15.65 33.82
CA THR A 273 -6.19 17.12 33.80
C THR A 273 -4.78 17.65 33.66
N LYS A 274 -3.96 17.50 34.68
CA LYS A 274 -2.61 18.05 34.77
C LYS A 274 -1.65 17.39 33.75
N TYR A 275 -1.83 16.10 33.50
CA TYR A 275 -0.94 15.28 32.67
C TYR A 275 -1.61 14.79 31.38
N ILE A 276 -2.69 15.43 30.96
CA ILE A 276 -3.48 15.04 29.79
C ILE A 276 -2.66 14.94 28.50
N ASP A 277 -1.68 15.85 28.32
CA ASP A 277 -0.89 15.96 27.09
C ASP A 277 0.35 15.05 27.06
N ASN A 278 0.80 14.53 28.22
CA ASN A 278 2.00 13.70 28.34
C ASN A 278 1.88 12.61 29.41
N PRO A 279 0.78 11.84 29.46
CA PRO A 279 0.45 10.94 30.56
C PRO A 279 1.53 9.86 30.81
N VAL A 280 2.11 9.28 29.78
CA VAL A 280 3.10 8.21 29.93
C VAL A 280 4.40 8.72 30.56
N ALA A 281 4.90 9.88 30.13
CA ALA A 281 6.08 10.49 30.72
C ALA A 281 5.84 10.91 32.17
N ALA A 282 4.61 11.38 32.48
CA ALA A 282 4.23 11.72 33.84
C ALA A 282 4.19 10.50 34.77
N ILE A 283 3.64 9.36 34.31
CA ILE A 283 3.65 8.11 35.08
C ILE A 283 5.09 7.73 35.46
N VAL A 284 5.98 7.73 34.48
CA VAL A 284 7.39 7.38 34.69
C VAL A 284 8.09 8.40 35.58
N GLY A 285 7.81 9.70 35.38
CA GLY A 285 8.41 10.80 36.16
C GLY A 285 8.04 10.78 37.64
N ASN A 286 6.88 10.23 37.98
CA ASN A 286 6.41 10.06 39.35
C ASN A 286 6.89 8.75 40.02
N PHE A 287 7.73 7.95 39.38
CA PHE A 287 8.35 6.80 40.03
C PHE A 287 9.25 7.26 41.18
N PRO A 288 9.15 6.65 42.37
CA PRO A 288 9.97 7.01 43.52
C PRO A 288 11.48 6.88 43.28
N PHE A 289 11.87 5.91 42.44
CA PHE A 289 13.26 5.68 42.07
C PHE A 289 13.45 5.79 40.56
N GLY A 290 14.46 6.55 40.13
CA GLY A 290 14.87 6.64 38.72
C GLY A 290 13.95 7.47 37.82
N GLY A 291 12.78 7.97 38.30
CA GLY A 291 11.79 8.68 37.49
C GLY A 291 12.38 9.91 36.78
N LYS A 292 13.25 10.68 37.46
CA LYS A 292 13.93 11.87 36.89
C LYS A 292 14.79 11.54 35.67
N TRP A 293 15.37 10.34 35.59
CA TRP A 293 16.20 9.90 34.46
C TRP A 293 15.38 9.19 33.38
N LEU A 294 14.37 8.45 33.79
CA LEU A 294 13.52 7.69 32.87
C LEU A 294 12.52 8.59 32.11
N ALA A 295 11.98 9.65 32.74
CA ALA A 295 11.01 10.53 32.10
C ALA A 295 11.55 11.19 30.80
N PRO A 296 12.77 11.76 30.74
CA PRO A 296 13.34 12.27 29.51
C PRO A 296 13.52 11.18 28.42
N TRP A 297 13.91 9.96 28.79
CA TRP A 297 14.00 8.82 27.86
C TRP A 297 12.64 8.52 27.24
N PHE A 298 11.58 8.43 28.06
CA PHE A 298 10.22 8.21 27.56
C PHE A 298 9.70 9.39 26.77
N GLY A 299 10.07 10.63 27.13
CA GLY A 299 9.75 11.82 26.33
C GLY A 299 10.35 11.76 24.93
N LEU A 300 11.62 11.34 24.83
CA LEU A 300 12.28 11.18 23.53
C LEU A 300 11.66 10.07 22.68
N ILE A 301 11.43 8.89 23.28
CA ILE A 301 10.78 7.76 22.58
C ILE A 301 9.39 8.16 22.10
N ALA A 302 8.60 8.82 22.96
CA ALA A 302 7.27 9.30 22.59
C ALA A 302 7.32 10.28 21.42
N ALA A 303 8.24 11.24 21.43
CA ALA A 303 8.39 12.21 20.34
C ALA A 303 8.73 11.49 19.01
N ILE A 304 9.61 10.51 19.05
CA ILE A 304 10.02 9.75 17.84
C ILE A 304 8.87 8.90 17.32
N ILE A 305 8.15 8.16 18.16
CA ILE A 305 7.06 7.29 17.69
C ILE A 305 5.86 8.12 17.19
N LEU A 306 5.57 9.24 17.83
CA LEU A 306 4.54 10.19 17.38
C LEU A 306 4.89 10.81 16.02
N LEU A 307 6.18 11.11 15.78
CA LEU A 307 6.65 11.59 14.48
C LEU A 307 6.44 10.52 13.39
N ILE A 308 6.69 9.24 13.71
CA ILE A 308 6.46 8.12 12.79
C ILE A 308 4.97 7.98 12.49
N ALA A 309 4.10 8.09 13.50
CA ALA A 309 2.65 8.03 13.31
C ALA A 309 2.12 9.19 12.47
N ALA A 310 2.56 10.42 12.72
CA ALA A 310 2.21 11.57 11.89
C ALA A 310 2.63 11.35 10.42
N ASN A 311 3.82 10.79 10.20
CA ASN A 311 4.29 10.43 8.88
C ASN A 311 3.47 9.30 8.24
N ALA A 312 3.07 8.29 9.01
CA ALA A 312 2.21 7.20 8.55
C ALA A 312 0.84 7.72 8.09
N GLY A 313 0.26 8.70 8.81
CA GLY A 313 -0.97 9.38 8.42
C GLY A 313 -0.86 10.06 7.05
N LEU A 314 0.22 10.81 6.76
CA LEU A 314 0.44 11.43 5.44
C LEU A 314 0.56 10.38 4.32
N ILE A 315 1.29 9.30 4.57
CA ILE A 315 1.43 8.18 3.62
C ILE A 315 0.07 7.51 3.41
N GLY A 316 -0.70 7.27 4.48
CA GLY A 316 -2.05 6.70 4.44
C GLY A 316 -3.00 7.54 3.58
N CYS A 317 -3.06 8.86 3.81
CA CYS A 317 -3.82 9.80 3.00
C CYS A 317 -3.49 9.67 1.51
N SER A 318 -2.21 9.66 1.16
CA SER A 318 -1.78 9.63 -0.24
C SER A 318 -2.12 8.31 -0.94
N ARG A 319 -1.95 7.18 -0.26
CA ARG A 319 -2.27 5.84 -0.79
C ARG A 319 -3.76 5.63 -0.95
N LEU A 320 -4.54 6.02 0.06
CA LEU A 320 -6.00 5.93 0.01
C LEU A 320 -6.57 6.80 -1.09
N THR A 321 -6.11 8.05 -1.22
CA THR A 321 -6.51 8.97 -2.30
C THR A 321 -6.15 8.42 -3.67
N PHE A 322 -4.99 7.77 -3.80
CA PHE A 322 -4.59 7.11 -5.05
C PHE A 322 -5.57 5.98 -5.40
N SER A 323 -5.87 5.08 -4.46
CA SER A 323 -6.84 4.00 -4.63
C SER A 323 -8.24 4.53 -4.99
N MET A 324 -8.74 5.53 -4.26
CA MET A 324 -10.03 6.15 -4.55
C MET A 324 -10.06 6.86 -5.92
N GLY A 325 -8.93 7.45 -6.33
CA GLY A 325 -8.76 8.13 -7.61
C GLY A 325 -8.82 7.18 -8.81
N GLU A 326 -8.32 5.96 -8.67
CA GLU A 326 -8.41 4.93 -9.71
C GLU A 326 -9.87 4.61 -10.07
N TYR A 327 -10.76 4.61 -9.07
CA TYR A 327 -12.19 4.36 -9.25
C TYR A 327 -13.04 5.64 -9.44
N TYR A 328 -12.40 6.78 -9.75
CA TYR A 328 -13.09 8.07 -9.93
C TYR A 328 -13.95 8.49 -8.73
N GLN A 329 -13.57 8.08 -7.53
CA GLN A 329 -14.23 8.51 -6.30
C GLN A 329 -13.77 9.89 -5.86
N VAL A 330 -12.53 10.26 -6.18
CA VAL A 330 -11.97 11.60 -5.97
C VAL A 330 -11.40 12.16 -7.27
N PRO A 331 -11.27 13.50 -7.39
CA PRO A 331 -10.73 14.12 -8.60
C PRO A 331 -9.32 13.63 -8.96
N ARG A 332 -9.11 13.33 -10.23
CA ARG A 332 -7.86 12.73 -10.74
C ARG A 332 -6.61 13.57 -10.50
N PHE A 333 -6.73 14.89 -10.36
CA PHE A 333 -5.56 15.73 -10.08
C PHE A 333 -4.92 15.39 -8.72
N LEU A 334 -5.70 14.86 -7.76
CA LEU A 334 -5.22 14.51 -6.42
C LEU A 334 -4.16 13.40 -6.42
N TYR A 335 -4.18 12.51 -7.40
CA TYR A 335 -3.16 11.45 -7.47
C TYR A 335 -2.11 11.66 -8.57
N ARG A 336 -1.99 12.90 -9.12
CA ARG A 336 -0.90 13.24 -10.04
C ARG A 336 0.45 13.09 -9.34
N LEU A 337 1.35 12.38 -10.00
CA LEU A 337 2.70 12.17 -9.49
C LEU A 337 3.62 13.34 -9.87
N HIS A 338 4.52 13.69 -8.96
CA HIS A 338 5.54 14.69 -9.21
C HIS A 338 6.48 14.22 -10.35
N PRO A 339 6.84 15.07 -11.34
CA PRO A 339 7.64 14.65 -12.49
C PRO A 339 9.00 14.04 -12.10
N ARG A 340 9.69 14.63 -11.12
CA ARG A 340 11.02 14.18 -10.66
C ARG A 340 10.95 13.10 -9.59
N PHE A 341 10.16 13.31 -8.52
CA PHE A 341 10.15 12.44 -7.35
C PHE A 341 9.16 11.28 -7.44
N ARG A 342 8.19 11.33 -8.39
CA ARG A 342 7.13 10.34 -8.60
C ARG A 342 6.27 10.06 -7.36
N THR A 343 6.14 11.06 -6.50
CA THR A 343 5.28 11.07 -5.31
C THR A 343 4.00 11.86 -5.58
N PRO A 344 2.86 11.57 -4.92
CA PRO A 344 1.58 12.27 -5.13
C PRO A 344 1.57 13.60 -4.37
N HIS A 345 2.37 14.56 -4.82
CA HIS A 345 2.67 15.83 -4.14
C HIS A 345 1.44 16.71 -3.91
N ILE A 346 0.45 16.68 -4.81
CA ILE A 346 -0.76 17.51 -4.68
C ILE A 346 -1.63 17.01 -3.54
N SER A 347 -1.88 15.71 -3.43
CA SER A 347 -2.63 15.15 -2.31
C SER A 347 -1.91 15.38 -0.99
N LEU A 348 -0.59 15.16 -0.95
CA LEU A 348 0.22 15.46 0.23
C LEU A 348 0.09 16.93 0.66
N ALA A 349 0.17 17.89 -0.27
CA ALA A 349 0.00 19.31 0.03
C ALA A 349 -1.37 19.62 0.62
N ILE A 350 -2.45 19.12 0.00
CA ILE A 350 -3.82 19.36 0.47
C ILE A 350 -4.04 18.79 1.87
N PHE A 351 -3.62 17.54 2.11
CA PHE A 351 -3.80 16.92 3.43
C PHE A 351 -2.90 17.55 4.50
N THR A 352 -1.71 18.03 4.13
CA THR A 352 -0.87 18.86 5.00
C THR A 352 -1.57 20.15 5.42
N VAL A 353 -2.15 20.87 4.46
CA VAL A 353 -2.90 22.11 4.74
C VAL A 353 -4.13 21.83 5.63
N LEU A 354 -4.85 20.73 5.36
CA LEU A 354 -5.99 20.33 6.18
C LEU A 354 -5.56 19.94 7.60
N ALA A 355 -4.47 19.20 7.77
CA ALA A 355 -3.95 18.86 9.09
C ALA A 355 -3.51 20.11 9.87
N ILE A 356 -2.83 21.06 9.24
CA ILE A 356 -2.48 22.35 9.83
C ILE A 356 -3.76 23.13 10.19
N GLY A 357 -4.76 23.13 9.31
CA GLY A 357 -6.07 23.75 9.58
C GLY A 357 -6.75 23.17 10.83
N ILE A 358 -6.71 21.86 11.02
CA ILE A 358 -7.25 21.19 12.22
C ILE A 358 -6.48 21.63 13.47
N VAL A 359 -5.15 21.69 13.42
CA VAL A 359 -4.31 22.16 14.55
C VAL A 359 -4.67 23.61 14.94
N ILE A 360 -4.84 24.49 13.96
CA ILE A 360 -5.22 25.88 14.21
C ILE A 360 -6.64 25.98 14.77
N LEU A 361 -7.61 25.26 14.18
CA LEU A 361 -9.01 25.24 14.62
C LEU A 361 -9.18 24.65 16.02
N SER A 362 -8.31 23.71 16.40
CA SER A 362 -8.32 23.12 17.74
C SER A 362 -7.91 24.10 18.85
N GLN A 363 -7.28 25.23 18.48
CA GLN A 363 -6.72 26.20 19.44
C GLN A 363 -5.82 25.55 20.51
N GLY A 364 -5.16 24.46 20.15
CA GLY A 364 -4.31 23.69 21.04
C GLY A 364 -5.08 22.72 21.97
N GLN A 365 -6.33 22.43 21.69
CA GLN A 365 -7.12 21.47 22.46
C GLN A 365 -7.02 20.07 21.86
N LEU A 366 -6.27 19.20 22.52
CA LEU A 366 -6.08 17.79 22.12
C LEU A 366 -7.43 17.04 22.04
N LEU A 367 -8.35 17.38 22.96
CA LEU A 367 -9.68 16.79 23.03
C LEU A 367 -10.49 17.00 21.73
N PHE A 368 -10.44 18.21 21.16
CA PHE A 368 -11.13 18.52 19.91
C PHE A 368 -10.64 17.62 18.75
N MET A 369 -9.31 17.46 18.65
CA MET A 369 -8.73 16.58 17.63
C MET A 369 -9.14 15.12 17.85
N ALA A 370 -9.14 14.64 19.09
CA ALA A 370 -9.55 13.28 19.43
C ALA A 370 -11.04 13.00 19.12
N ASP A 371 -11.92 13.98 19.37
CA ASP A 371 -13.34 13.86 19.03
C ASP A 371 -13.54 13.74 17.52
N LEU A 372 -12.82 14.55 16.73
CA LEU A 372 -12.85 14.49 15.27
C LEU A 372 -12.24 13.20 14.73
N TYR A 373 -11.17 12.72 15.38
CA TYR A 373 -10.53 11.44 15.07
C TYR A 373 -11.52 10.28 15.18
N ASN A 374 -12.19 10.18 16.33
CA ASN A 374 -13.22 9.18 16.55
C ASN A 374 -14.33 9.25 15.49
N PHE A 375 -14.78 10.46 15.12
CA PHE A 375 -15.83 10.60 14.14
C PHE A 375 -15.47 9.91 12.80
N GLY A 376 -14.27 10.12 12.30
CA GLY A 376 -13.78 9.52 11.05
C GLY A 376 -13.51 8.02 11.15
N ALA A 377 -12.75 7.62 12.18
CA ALA A 377 -12.33 6.24 12.39
C ALA A 377 -13.51 5.27 12.55
N GLN A 378 -14.55 5.66 13.33
CA GLN A 378 -15.69 4.79 13.56
C GLN A 378 -16.51 4.53 12.29
N ILE A 379 -16.61 5.51 11.37
CA ILE A 379 -17.26 5.32 10.06
C ILE A 379 -16.48 4.25 9.25
N ALA A 380 -15.15 4.34 9.22
CA ALA A 380 -14.31 3.40 8.49
C ALA A 380 -14.40 1.98 9.09
N PHE A 381 -14.33 1.85 10.41
CA PHE A 381 -14.40 0.56 11.09
C PHE A 381 -15.79 -0.08 10.98
N PHE A 382 -16.85 0.68 11.20
CA PHE A 382 -18.21 0.20 10.99
C PHE A 382 -18.42 -0.31 9.55
N SER A 383 -17.94 0.46 8.57
CA SER A 383 -18.03 0.08 7.16
C SER A 383 -17.25 -1.21 6.85
N ALA A 384 -16.09 -1.43 7.48
CA ALA A 384 -15.31 -2.66 7.33
C ALA A 384 -16.05 -3.88 7.91
N HIS A 385 -16.63 -3.75 9.11
CA HIS A 385 -17.44 -4.81 9.74
C HIS A 385 -18.67 -5.15 8.90
N MET A 386 -19.42 -4.15 8.47
CA MET A 386 -20.59 -4.34 7.61
C MET A 386 -20.22 -4.98 6.28
N SER A 387 -19.08 -4.61 5.71
CA SER A 387 -18.57 -5.22 4.47
C SER A 387 -18.31 -6.72 4.63
N LEU A 388 -17.69 -7.12 5.75
CA LEU A 388 -17.46 -8.53 6.04
C LEU A 388 -18.77 -9.31 6.18
N LEU A 389 -19.72 -8.81 6.97
CA LEU A 389 -21.01 -9.44 7.19
C LEU A 389 -21.80 -9.61 5.88
N VAL A 390 -21.87 -8.57 5.07
CA VAL A 390 -22.57 -8.58 3.77
C VAL A 390 -21.90 -9.52 2.77
N LEU A 391 -20.56 -9.54 2.69
CA LEU A 391 -19.85 -10.45 1.80
C LEU A 391 -19.97 -11.92 2.23
N ARG A 392 -20.01 -12.19 3.53
CA ARG A 392 -20.25 -13.55 4.04
C ARG A 392 -21.67 -14.04 3.71
N TRP A 393 -22.63 -13.09 3.66
CA TRP A 393 -24.02 -13.38 3.28
C TRP A 393 -24.21 -13.52 1.77
N ARG A 394 -23.72 -12.52 0.98
CA ARG A 394 -23.97 -12.47 -0.48
C ARG A 394 -23.07 -13.37 -1.30
N LYS A 395 -21.81 -13.56 -0.85
CA LYS A 395 -20.78 -14.34 -1.56
C LYS A 395 -20.18 -15.42 -0.66
N PRO A 396 -20.95 -16.43 -0.23
CA PRO A 396 -20.48 -17.46 0.71
C PRO A 396 -19.34 -18.33 0.13
N SER A 397 -19.33 -18.53 -1.19
CA SER A 397 -18.31 -19.32 -1.92
C SER A 397 -17.00 -18.57 -2.18
N LEU A 398 -16.92 -17.26 -1.83
CA LEU A 398 -15.69 -16.50 -2.01
C LEU A 398 -14.55 -17.11 -1.21
N SER A 399 -13.40 -17.32 -1.86
CA SER A 399 -12.20 -17.83 -1.20
C SER A 399 -11.70 -16.83 -0.15
N ARG A 400 -11.54 -17.30 1.08
CA ARG A 400 -11.04 -16.52 2.21
C ARG A 400 -9.85 -17.24 2.82
N PRO A 401 -8.61 -16.81 2.51
CA PRO A 401 -7.40 -17.45 3.04
C PRO A 401 -7.33 -17.45 4.57
N TYR A 402 -7.85 -16.39 5.20
CA TYR A 402 -8.05 -16.30 6.64
C TYR A 402 -9.53 -16.05 6.93
N LYS A 403 -10.07 -16.73 7.94
CA LYS A 403 -11.44 -16.51 8.45
C LYS A 403 -11.37 -16.08 9.90
N ALA A 404 -12.09 -15.01 10.25
CA ALA A 404 -12.26 -14.58 11.63
C ALA A 404 -12.90 -15.72 12.47
N PRO A 405 -12.45 -15.92 13.73
CA PRO A 405 -12.98 -16.95 14.61
C PRO A 405 -14.40 -16.64 15.08
N PHE A 406 -15.01 -17.61 15.83
CA PHE A 406 -16.33 -17.49 16.44
C PHE A 406 -17.44 -17.16 15.43
N ASN A 407 -17.81 -18.17 14.63
CA ASN A 407 -18.78 -18.02 13.56
C ASN A 407 -20.13 -18.61 13.94
N ILE A 408 -21.22 -17.86 13.73
CA ILE A 408 -22.60 -18.34 13.84
C ILE A 408 -22.98 -18.93 12.48
N PRO A 409 -23.29 -20.23 12.37
CA PRO A 409 -23.76 -20.85 11.13
C PRO A 409 -25.18 -20.37 10.82
N LEU A 410 -25.40 -19.92 9.58
CA LEU A 410 -26.69 -19.41 9.08
C LEU A 410 -27.27 -20.31 7.98
N GLY A 411 -26.85 -21.57 7.91
CA GLY A 411 -27.23 -22.54 6.88
C GLY A 411 -26.62 -22.30 5.51
N LYS A 412 -26.70 -23.29 4.62
CA LYS A 412 -26.25 -23.22 3.20
C LYS A 412 -24.87 -22.57 3.01
N ASN A 413 -23.85 -22.97 3.76
CA ASN A 413 -22.48 -22.44 3.73
C ASN A 413 -22.33 -20.94 4.14
N ARG A 414 -23.36 -20.34 4.73
CA ARG A 414 -23.32 -18.97 5.27
C ARG A 414 -22.93 -18.97 6.73
N SER A 415 -22.12 -18.01 7.13
CA SER A 415 -21.77 -17.82 8.54
C SER A 415 -21.45 -16.35 8.82
N TRP A 416 -21.83 -15.88 9.99
CA TRP A 416 -21.45 -14.55 10.46
C TRP A 416 -20.44 -14.66 11.59
N PRO A 417 -19.30 -13.95 11.53
CA PRO A 417 -18.37 -13.87 12.65
C PRO A 417 -18.98 -13.00 13.75
N ILE A 418 -19.07 -13.55 14.96
CA ILE A 418 -19.55 -12.82 16.16
C ILE A 418 -18.71 -11.56 16.37
N THR A 419 -17.41 -11.65 16.15
CA THR A 419 -16.49 -10.52 16.26
C THR A 419 -16.88 -9.35 15.36
N ALA A 420 -17.32 -9.60 14.12
CA ALA A 420 -17.76 -8.53 13.23
C ALA A 420 -19.11 -7.93 13.66
N LEU A 421 -20.01 -8.73 14.23
CA LEU A 421 -21.29 -8.23 14.79
C LEU A 421 -21.04 -7.33 15.99
N ILE A 422 -20.23 -7.80 16.96
CA ILE A 422 -19.87 -7.00 18.14
C ILE A 422 -19.13 -5.74 17.71
N GLY A 423 -18.16 -5.86 16.80
CA GLY A 423 -17.42 -4.71 16.28
C GLY A 423 -18.31 -3.68 15.59
N ALA A 424 -19.26 -4.12 14.76
CA ALA A 424 -20.22 -3.22 14.10
C ALA A 424 -21.11 -2.49 15.12
N MET A 425 -21.66 -3.19 16.10
CA MET A 425 -22.50 -2.57 17.13
C MET A 425 -21.69 -1.60 17.99
N ALA A 426 -20.48 -2.00 18.43
CA ALA A 426 -19.65 -1.17 19.29
C ALA A 426 -19.17 0.10 18.58
N THR A 427 -18.66 -0.01 17.33
CA THR A 427 -18.21 1.14 16.55
C THR A 427 -19.36 2.09 16.25
N LEU A 428 -20.54 1.58 15.93
CA LEU A 428 -21.73 2.40 15.74
C LEU A 428 -22.15 3.11 17.03
N THR A 429 -22.15 2.41 18.16
CA THR A 429 -22.45 3.00 19.48
C THR A 429 -21.46 4.11 19.84
N VAL A 430 -20.16 3.87 19.65
CA VAL A 430 -19.14 4.91 19.90
C VAL A 430 -19.35 6.11 19.00
N TRP A 431 -19.66 5.90 17.71
CA TRP A 431 -19.97 6.97 16.79
C TRP A 431 -21.17 7.81 17.26
N PHE A 432 -22.24 7.17 17.72
CA PHE A 432 -23.40 7.87 18.30
C PHE A 432 -23.02 8.66 19.56
N ILE A 433 -22.20 8.10 20.46
CA ILE A 433 -21.70 8.82 21.64
C ILE A 433 -20.99 10.11 21.18
N VAL A 434 -20.09 10.03 20.19
CA VAL A 434 -19.39 11.21 19.65
C VAL A 434 -20.38 12.21 19.07
N VAL A 435 -21.33 11.78 18.24
CA VAL A 435 -22.32 12.65 17.60
C VAL A 435 -23.20 13.38 18.62
N PHE A 436 -23.65 12.69 19.67
CA PHE A 436 -24.57 13.30 20.65
C PHE A 436 -23.87 14.08 21.75
N THR A 437 -22.62 13.70 22.11
CA THR A 437 -21.97 14.29 23.29
C THR A 437 -20.80 15.22 22.98
N LYS A 438 -20.34 15.29 21.71
CA LYS A 438 -19.12 15.97 21.30
C LYS A 438 -19.39 16.98 20.16
N PRO A 439 -19.87 18.22 20.46
CA PRO A 439 -20.31 19.16 19.43
C PRO A 439 -19.21 19.58 18.45
N GLY A 440 -17.95 19.76 18.93
CA GLY A 440 -16.83 20.14 18.07
C GLY A 440 -16.51 19.11 16.98
N GLY A 441 -16.29 17.86 17.39
CA GLY A 441 -16.04 16.76 16.46
C GLY A 441 -17.21 16.48 15.53
N ARG A 442 -18.44 16.56 16.07
CA ARG A 442 -19.68 16.38 15.29
C ARG A 442 -19.81 17.40 14.16
N ASN A 443 -19.73 18.69 14.48
CA ASN A 443 -20.00 19.75 13.52
C ASN A 443 -18.98 19.72 12.36
N LEU A 444 -17.68 19.63 12.66
CA LEU A 444 -16.65 19.55 11.64
C LEU A 444 -16.70 18.20 10.90
N GLY A 445 -17.01 17.10 11.59
CA GLY A 445 -17.17 15.79 11.00
C GLY A 445 -18.32 15.72 9.99
N PHE A 446 -19.48 16.27 10.31
CA PHE A 446 -20.59 16.35 9.34
C PHE A 446 -20.29 17.31 8.20
N THR A 447 -19.66 18.46 8.46
CA THR A 447 -19.19 19.36 7.40
C THR A 447 -18.27 18.64 6.44
N TRP A 448 -17.31 17.87 6.95
CA TRP A 448 -16.41 17.03 6.15
C TRP A 448 -17.18 16.04 5.28
N LEU A 449 -18.13 15.28 5.86
CA LEU A 449 -18.93 14.30 5.12
C LEU A 449 -19.78 14.95 4.05
N ILE A 450 -20.48 16.04 4.35
CA ILE A 450 -21.35 16.75 3.41
C ILE A 450 -20.52 17.31 2.25
N CYS A 451 -19.41 17.99 2.53
CA CYS A 451 -18.53 18.51 1.49
C CYS A 451 -17.97 17.37 0.61
N GLY A 452 -17.59 16.23 1.20
CA GLY A 452 -17.12 15.08 0.45
C GLY A 452 -18.19 14.48 -0.45
N ILE A 453 -19.39 14.26 0.08
CA ILE A 453 -20.52 13.71 -0.68
C ILE A 453 -20.88 14.64 -1.84
N LEU A 454 -20.96 15.95 -1.61
CA LEU A 454 -21.23 16.93 -2.67
C LEU A 454 -20.13 16.90 -3.73
N MET A 455 -18.85 16.88 -3.33
CA MET A 455 -17.70 16.75 -4.24
C MET A 455 -17.84 15.47 -5.09
N TYR A 456 -18.15 14.34 -4.47
CA TYR A 456 -18.32 13.06 -5.16
C TYR A 456 -19.44 13.12 -6.20
N PHE A 457 -20.63 13.63 -5.84
CA PHE A 457 -21.76 13.76 -6.74
C PHE A 457 -21.45 14.66 -7.95
N PHE A 458 -20.90 15.87 -7.69
CA PHE A 458 -20.56 16.79 -8.77
C PHE A 458 -19.46 16.23 -9.68
N TYR A 459 -18.46 15.55 -9.10
CA TYR A 459 -17.38 14.97 -9.87
C TYR A 459 -17.86 13.81 -10.75
N ARG A 460 -18.67 12.89 -10.22
CA ARG A 460 -19.26 11.77 -10.98
C ARG A 460 -20.19 12.29 -12.07
N LYS A 461 -21.06 13.27 -11.79
CA LYS A 461 -21.93 13.90 -12.77
C LYS A 461 -21.14 14.57 -13.90
N LYS A 462 -20.08 15.33 -13.58
CA LYS A 462 -19.18 15.95 -14.57
C LYS A 462 -18.49 14.93 -15.46
N LYS A 463 -18.21 13.72 -14.95
CA LYS A 463 -17.60 12.62 -15.69
C LYS A 463 -18.61 11.70 -16.37
N GLN A 464 -19.91 11.96 -16.25
CA GLN A 464 -20.99 11.11 -16.75
C GLN A 464 -20.93 9.66 -16.24
N LEU A 465 -20.46 9.48 -14.99
CA LEU A 465 -20.32 8.17 -14.36
C LEU A 465 -21.49 7.90 -13.41
N PRO A 466 -21.91 6.65 -13.25
CA PRO A 466 -22.98 6.29 -12.32
C PRO A 466 -22.58 6.61 -10.88
N VAL A 467 -23.52 7.17 -10.11
CA VAL A 467 -23.27 7.57 -8.71
C VAL A 467 -23.21 6.34 -7.79
N THR A 468 -24.10 5.36 -8.01
CA THR A 468 -24.27 4.19 -7.13
C THR A 468 -23.77 2.88 -7.73
N GLY A 469 -23.24 2.89 -8.96
CA GLY A 469 -22.69 1.70 -9.62
C GLY A 469 -21.31 1.29 -9.09
N GLN A 470 -20.85 0.11 -9.49
CA GLN A 470 -19.43 -0.28 -9.39
C GLN A 470 -18.77 -0.08 -10.75
N LEU A 471 -17.73 0.72 -10.82
CA LEU A 471 -16.92 0.82 -12.02
C LEU A 471 -16.04 -0.42 -12.17
N SER A 472 -16.17 -1.13 -13.29
CA SER A 472 -15.19 -2.17 -13.64
C SER A 472 -14.02 -1.54 -14.39
N ILE A 473 -12.81 -1.73 -13.86
CA ILE A 473 -11.58 -1.33 -14.53
C ILE A 473 -11.05 -2.57 -15.25
N GLU A 474 -11.07 -2.54 -16.58
CA GLU A 474 -10.37 -3.55 -17.38
C GLU A 474 -8.90 -3.16 -17.45
N THR A 475 -8.03 -3.94 -16.82
CA THR A 475 -6.59 -3.77 -16.93
C THR A 475 -6.08 -4.57 -18.13
N ILE A 476 -5.52 -3.88 -19.12
CA ILE A 476 -4.78 -4.55 -20.18
C ILE A 476 -3.45 -5.00 -19.58
N LYS A 477 -3.28 -6.31 -19.42
CA LYS A 477 -2.00 -6.89 -19.02
C LYS A 477 -0.95 -6.54 -20.06
N ILE A 478 0.04 -5.77 -19.69
CA ILE A 478 1.23 -5.58 -20.51
C ILE A 478 2.04 -6.87 -20.36
N PRO A 479 2.28 -7.63 -21.45
CA PRO A 479 3.12 -8.81 -21.36
C PRO A 479 4.45 -8.47 -20.70
N GLU A 480 4.96 -9.38 -19.89
CA GLU A 480 6.28 -9.17 -19.29
C GLU A 480 7.30 -8.97 -20.41
N TYR A 481 8.06 -7.89 -20.30
CA TYR A 481 9.16 -7.63 -21.21
C TYR A 481 10.23 -8.68 -20.97
N HIS A 482 10.28 -9.66 -21.87
CA HIS A 482 11.43 -10.56 -21.98
C HIS A 482 12.43 -9.89 -22.93
N PRO A 483 13.62 -9.51 -22.44
CA PRO A 483 14.65 -9.00 -23.33
C PRO A 483 14.90 -10.04 -24.44
N MET A 484 15.03 -9.54 -25.68
CA MET A 484 15.31 -10.41 -26.80
C MET A 484 16.70 -11.03 -26.60
N GLU A 485 16.75 -12.33 -26.42
CA GLU A 485 18.00 -13.09 -26.45
C GLU A 485 18.22 -13.61 -27.87
N LEU A 486 19.36 -13.29 -28.45
CA LEU A 486 19.82 -13.84 -29.73
C LEU A 486 21.11 -14.58 -29.44
N LYS A 487 21.12 -15.88 -29.74
CA LYS A 487 22.30 -16.74 -29.61
C LYS A 487 22.90 -17.08 -30.96
N HIS A 488 22.06 -17.17 -32.03
CA HIS A 488 22.50 -17.54 -33.35
C HIS A 488 21.69 -16.83 -34.45
N VAL A 489 22.35 -16.02 -35.26
CA VAL A 489 21.76 -15.26 -36.37
C VAL A 489 22.13 -15.93 -37.71
N LEU A 490 21.14 -16.21 -38.55
CA LEU A 490 21.32 -16.67 -39.91
C LEU A 490 21.09 -15.51 -40.89
N VAL A 491 21.99 -15.29 -41.83
CA VAL A 491 21.81 -14.30 -42.89
C VAL A 491 21.92 -14.90 -44.27
N ALA A 492 20.95 -14.60 -45.15
CA ALA A 492 20.99 -15.05 -46.53
C ALA A 492 21.88 -14.09 -47.35
N ALA A 493 23.08 -14.56 -47.75
CA ALA A 493 24.04 -13.83 -48.58
C ALA A 493 23.66 -13.96 -50.06
N ARG A 494 23.35 -12.85 -50.74
CA ARG A 494 23.02 -12.78 -52.16
C ARG A 494 24.18 -12.15 -52.96
N ILE A 495 24.33 -12.60 -54.21
CA ILE A 495 25.45 -12.25 -55.09
C ILE A 495 25.48 -10.75 -55.46
N LEU A 496 24.30 -10.18 -55.71
CA LEU A 496 24.18 -8.79 -56.20
C LEU A 496 23.26 -7.97 -55.28
N GLY A 497 23.87 -7.14 -54.47
CA GLY A 497 23.18 -6.07 -53.71
C GLY A 497 22.67 -6.50 -52.35
N ASN A 498 22.56 -5.57 -51.58
CA ASN A 498 22.11 -5.40 -50.19
C ASN A 498 23.10 -5.89 -49.14
N THR A 499 24.16 -5.12 -49.00
CA THR A 499 25.06 -5.19 -47.85
C THR A 499 24.32 -4.84 -46.56
N ASP A 500 23.18 -4.12 -46.64
CA ASP A 500 22.42 -3.65 -45.47
C ASP A 500 21.88 -4.81 -44.61
N ALA A 501 21.38 -5.88 -45.26
CA ALA A 501 20.92 -7.06 -44.54
C ALA A 501 22.07 -7.75 -43.78
N LEU A 502 23.22 -7.82 -44.40
CA LEU A 502 24.41 -8.43 -43.83
C LEU A 502 24.99 -7.54 -42.72
N GLN A 503 25.08 -6.22 -42.94
CA GLN A 503 25.51 -5.27 -41.93
C GLN A 503 24.56 -5.28 -40.72
N THR A 504 23.24 -5.30 -40.94
CA THR A 504 22.22 -5.39 -39.88
C THR A 504 22.37 -6.71 -39.11
N ALA A 505 22.59 -7.83 -39.78
CA ALA A 505 22.82 -9.12 -39.14
C ALA A 505 24.09 -9.12 -38.29
N CYS A 506 25.19 -8.53 -38.81
CA CYS A 506 26.45 -8.39 -38.08
C CYS A 506 26.31 -7.47 -36.88
N GLN A 507 25.63 -6.34 -37.03
CA GLN A 507 25.38 -5.38 -35.94
C GLN A 507 24.53 -6.02 -34.80
N LEU A 508 23.49 -6.78 -35.16
CA LEU A 508 22.69 -7.51 -34.18
C LEU A 508 23.51 -8.60 -33.49
N ALA A 509 24.25 -9.42 -34.30
CA ALA A 509 25.09 -10.47 -33.73
C ALA A 509 26.16 -9.89 -32.77
N HIS A 510 26.77 -8.78 -33.12
CA HIS A 510 27.73 -8.05 -32.26
C HIS A 510 27.07 -7.56 -30.95
N SER A 511 25.93 -6.89 -31.07
CA SER A 511 25.20 -6.30 -29.91
C SER A 511 24.74 -7.35 -28.91
N PHE A 512 24.31 -8.52 -29.39
CA PHE A 512 23.82 -9.63 -28.57
C PHE A 512 24.88 -10.67 -28.25
N LYS A 513 26.11 -10.53 -28.76
CA LYS A 513 27.19 -11.54 -28.68
C LYS A 513 26.75 -12.89 -29.21
N ALA A 514 25.98 -12.89 -30.31
CA ALA A 514 25.44 -14.06 -30.96
C ALA A 514 26.38 -14.60 -32.01
N LYS A 515 26.32 -15.91 -32.28
CA LYS A 515 26.97 -16.54 -33.43
C LYS A 515 26.28 -16.07 -34.71
N ILE A 516 27.00 -15.95 -35.81
CA ILE A 516 26.43 -15.59 -37.09
C ILE A 516 26.82 -16.61 -38.16
N THR A 517 25.84 -17.02 -38.98
CA THR A 517 26.03 -17.89 -40.12
C THR A 517 25.56 -17.20 -41.39
N ALA A 518 26.39 -17.10 -42.41
CA ALA A 518 25.96 -16.67 -43.72
C ALA A 518 25.72 -17.89 -44.63
N VAL A 519 24.57 -17.88 -45.29
CA VAL A 519 24.22 -18.94 -46.24
C VAL A 519 23.99 -18.38 -47.62
N HIS A 520 24.58 -18.98 -48.63
CA HIS A 520 24.24 -18.75 -50.02
C HIS A 520 23.62 -20.00 -50.62
N VAL A 521 22.47 -19.86 -51.31
CA VAL A 521 21.74 -20.95 -51.91
C VAL A 521 21.85 -20.87 -53.43
N ILE A 522 22.37 -21.91 -54.04
CA ILE A 522 22.41 -22.08 -55.51
C ILE A 522 21.12 -22.80 -55.91
N GLU A 523 20.24 -22.11 -56.63
CA GLU A 523 19.02 -22.70 -57.16
C GLU A 523 19.33 -23.55 -58.38
N ILE A 524 18.98 -24.83 -58.33
CA ILE A 524 19.13 -25.81 -59.44
C ILE A 524 17.75 -25.99 -60.06
N PRO A 525 17.59 -25.76 -61.40
CA PRO A 525 16.34 -26.01 -62.10
C PRO A 525 15.87 -27.44 -61.94
N GLU A 526 14.55 -27.68 -61.96
CA GLU A 526 13.99 -29.06 -61.87
C GLU A 526 14.44 -29.99 -62.98
N SER A 527 14.76 -29.47 -64.17
CA SER A 527 15.24 -30.16 -65.30
C SER A 527 16.65 -30.78 -65.15
N LEU A 528 17.39 -30.43 -64.09
CA LEU A 528 18.77 -30.87 -63.86
C LEU A 528 18.88 -31.64 -62.53
N PRO A 529 19.81 -32.62 -62.45
CA PRO A 529 20.15 -33.27 -61.18
C PRO A 529 20.64 -32.23 -60.15
N ILE A 530 20.34 -32.43 -58.90
CA ILE A 530 20.68 -31.43 -57.80
C ILE A 530 22.20 -31.25 -57.66
N HIS A 531 22.96 -32.23 -58.07
CA HIS A 531 24.44 -32.23 -58.05
C HIS A 531 25.07 -31.76 -59.36
N ALA A 532 24.28 -31.29 -60.34
CA ALA A 532 24.82 -30.80 -61.60
C ALA A 532 25.85 -29.68 -61.38
N PRO A 533 27.01 -29.68 -62.07
CA PRO A 533 28.01 -28.67 -61.92
C PRO A 533 27.52 -27.32 -62.49
N PHE A 534 27.47 -26.28 -61.64
CA PHE A 534 27.09 -24.91 -62.01
C PHE A 534 28.22 -23.94 -61.69
N LEU A 535 29.40 -24.19 -62.32
CA LEU A 535 30.66 -23.48 -62.05
C LEU A 535 30.50 -21.97 -61.87
N LYS A 536 29.81 -21.32 -62.81
CA LYS A 536 29.60 -19.82 -62.72
C LYS A 536 28.75 -19.40 -61.52
N ARG A 537 27.77 -20.19 -61.08
CA ARG A 537 26.95 -19.88 -59.90
C ARG A 537 27.67 -20.24 -58.61
N GLU A 538 28.52 -21.25 -58.63
CA GLU A 538 29.37 -21.63 -57.49
C GLU A 538 30.40 -20.56 -57.22
N GLU A 539 31.13 -20.07 -58.25
CA GLU A 539 32.05 -18.92 -58.11
C GLU A 539 31.37 -17.67 -57.59
N GLN A 540 30.14 -17.40 -58.05
CA GLN A 540 29.36 -16.27 -57.58
C GLN A 540 28.92 -16.46 -56.11
N GLY A 541 28.56 -17.65 -55.70
CA GLY A 541 28.19 -17.99 -54.33
C GLY A 541 29.37 -17.85 -53.37
N GLU A 542 30.54 -18.34 -53.77
CA GLU A 542 31.76 -18.18 -53.00
C GLU A 542 32.15 -16.71 -52.86
N ALA A 543 32.04 -15.92 -53.93
CA ALA A 543 32.30 -14.48 -53.90
C ALA A 543 31.33 -13.74 -52.92
N ALA A 544 30.05 -14.16 -52.88
CA ALA A 544 29.07 -13.62 -51.94
C ALA A 544 29.42 -13.97 -50.47
N LEU A 545 29.86 -15.19 -50.22
CA LEU A 545 30.28 -15.65 -48.89
C LEU A 545 31.59 -14.98 -48.44
N LYS A 546 32.59 -14.82 -49.34
CA LYS A 546 33.81 -14.06 -49.05
C LYS A 546 33.53 -12.59 -48.69
N ARG A 547 32.54 -11.99 -49.36
CA ARG A 547 32.08 -10.65 -49.02
C ARG A 547 31.43 -10.61 -47.62
N ALA A 548 30.63 -11.63 -47.30
CA ALA A 548 30.01 -11.74 -45.96
C ALA A 548 31.08 -11.87 -44.87
N GLU A 549 32.13 -12.64 -45.13
CA GLU A 549 33.26 -12.75 -44.21
C GLU A 549 34.02 -11.45 -44.02
N ALA A 550 34.28 -10.70 -45.10
CA ALA A 550 34.95 -9.40 -45.02
C ALA A 550 34.16 -8.41 -44.19
N ILE A 551 32.83 -8.33 -44.38
CA ILE A 551 31.97 -7.45 -43.58
C ILE A 551 31.91 -7.90 -42.10
N ALA A 552 31.82 -9.20 -41.82
CA ALA A 552 31.80 -9.69 -40.46
C ALA A 552 33.11 -9.35 -39.69
N ARG A 553 34.25 -9.37 -40.39
CA ARG A 553 35.55 -8.97 -39.82
C ARG A 553 35.59 -7.51 -39.38
N GLU A 554 34.90 -6.60 -40.08
CA GLU A 554 34.77 -5.21 -39.68
C GLU A 554 34.04 -5.05 -38.34
N TYR A 555 33.15 -5.98 -38.00
CA TYR A 555 32.43 -6.02 -36.71
C TYR A 555 33.14 -6.89 -35.64
N ASN A 556 34.37 -7.38 -35.94
CA ASN A 556 35.11 -8.31 -35.06
C ASN A 556 34.33 -9.61 -34.77
N LEU A 557 33.61 -10.14 -35.75
CA LEU A 557 32.82 -11.35 -35.63
C LEU A 557 33.46 -12.48 -36.44
N SER A 558 33.45 -13.70 -35.85
CA SER A 558 33.66 -14.95 -36.63
C SER A 558 32.33 -15.37 -37.22
N ILE A 559 32.31 -15.67 -38.52
CA ILE A 559 31.12 -16.06 -39.27
C ILE A 559 31.28 -17.46 -39.87
N ASP A 560 30.26 -18.28 -39.68
CA ASP A 560 30.18 -19.58 -40.37
C ASP A 560 29.62 -19.38 -41.77
N LEU A 561 30.26 -19.98 -42.76
CA LEU A 561 29.87 -19.84 -44.17
C LEU A 561 29.29 -21.17 -44.69
N LYS A 562 28.10 -21.12 -45.31
CA LYS A 562 27.43 -22.28 -45.88
C LYS A 562 27.02 -22.01 -47.33
N LEU A 563 27.47 -22.86 -48.23
CA LEU A 563 27.02 -22.90 -49.63
C LEU A 563 26.09 -24.09 -49.80
N LEU A 564 24.83 -23.85 -50.15
CA LEU A 564 23.79 -24.87 -50.29
C LEU A 564 23.32 -24.96 -51.74
N ARG A 565 22.90 -26.17 -52.18
CA ARG A 565 22.22 -26.41 -53.45
C ARG A 565 20.81 -26.86 -53.15
N ALA A 566 19.82 -26.19 -53.77
CA ALA A 566 18.40 -26.50 -53.52
C ALA A 566 17.54 -26.17 -54.74
N ARG A 567 16.29 -26.60 -54.73
CA ARG A 567 15.30 -26.26 -55.77
C ARG A 567 14.77 -24.84 -55.57
N THR A 568 14.60 -24.42 -54.31
CA THR A 568 14.13 -23.07 -53.92
C THR A 568 14.96 -22.52 -52.76
N ILE A 569 15.17 -21.22 -52.75
CA ILE A 569 15.90 -20.53 -51.66
C ILE A 569 15.13 -20.70 -50.33
N GLU A 570 13.83 -20.53 -50.37
CA GLU A 570 12.93 -20.66 -49.24
C GLU A 570 13.00 -22.05 -48.60
N GLY A 571 12.93 -23.10 -49.43
CA GLY A 571 13.00 -24.49 -48.96
C GLY A 571 14.33 -24.80 -48.27
N ALA A 572 15.46 -24.37 -48.87
CA ALA A 572 16.78 -24.52 -48.26
C ALA A 572 16.92 -23.77 -46.93
N LEU A 573 16.38 -22.55 -46.84
CA LEU A 573 16.41 -21.77 -45.59
C LEU A 573 15.57 -22.43 -44.51
N LEU A 574 14.36 -22.91 -44.84
CA LEU A 574 13.49 -23.60 -43.88
C LEU A 574 14.11 -24.90 -43.36
N GLU A 575 14.72 -25.68 -44.24
CA GLU A 575 15.42 -26.91 -43.86
C GLU A 575 16.62 -26.61 -42.95
N LEU A 576 17.40 -25.58 -43.29
CA LEU A 576 18.53 -25.16 -42.48
C LEU A 576 18.09 -24.62 -41.09
N ILE A 577 17.00 -23.86 -41.02
CA ILE A 577 16.44 -23.36 -39.77
C ILE A 577 15.92 -24.52 -38.91
N ALA A 578 15.27 -25.51 -39.55
CA ALA A 578 14.73 -26.66 -38.83
C ALA A 578 15.85 -27.59 -38.29
N SER A 579 16.99 -27.66 -38.97
CA SER A 579 18.16 -28.48 -38.58
C SER A 579 19.10 -27.81 -37.58
N GLY A 580 19.00 -26.48 -37.37
CA GLY A 580 19.88 -25.68 -36.52
C GLY A 580 19.13 -24.83 -35.53
N ALA A 581 19.75 -24.51 -34.39
CA ALA A 581 19.18 -23.62 -33.39
C ALA A 581 19.43 -22.14 -33.75
N TYR A 582 18.67 -21.62 -34.72
CA TYR A 582 18.73 -20.21 -35.12
C TYR A 582 17.59 -19.43 -34.46
N ASP A 583 17.90 -18.27 -33.86
CA ASP A 583 16.93 -17.40 -33.19
C ASP A 583 16.38 -16.31 -34.10
N LEU A 584 17.19 -15.95 -35.13
CA LEU A 584 16.86 -14.89 -36.08
C LEU A 584 17.39 -15.24 -37.48
N VAL A 585 16.53 -15.05 -38.48
CA VAL A 585 16.92 -15.11 -39.90
C VAL A 585 16.78 -13.70 -40.50
N VAL A 586 17.85 -13.22 -41.14
CA VAL A 586 17.88 -11.92 -41.81
C VAL A 586 17.92 -12.14 -43.32
N VAL A 587 16.93 -11.62 -44.05
CA VAL A 587 16.81 -11.74 -45.49
C VAL A 587 16.78 -10.34 -46.13
N GLY A 588 17.66 -10.09 -47.07
CA GLY A 588 17.68 -8.84 -47.83
C GLY A 588 16.79 -8.90 -49.08
N THR A 589 16.07 -7.81 -49.37
CA THR A 589 15.20 -7.67 -50.54
C THR A 589 15.48 -6.38 -51.30
N ARG A 590 15.36 -6.41 -52.65
CA ARG A 590 15.47 -5.21 -53.49
C ARG A 590 14.11 -4.56 -53.72
N LYS A 591 14.10 -3.22 -53.90
CA LYS A 591 12.90 -2.44 -54.18
C LYS A 591 12.14 -2.90 -55.41
N GLU A 592 12.86 -3.37 -56.42
CA GLU A 592 12.32 -3.89 -57.71
C GLU A 592 11.65 -5.23 -57.59
N GLU A 593 12.06 -6.09 -56.64
CA GLU A 593 11.49 -7.42 -56.40
C GLU A 593 10.12 -7.35 -55.74
N TRP A 594 9.84 -6.27 -54.99
CA TRP A 594 8.53 -5.98 -54.40
C TRP A 594 7.51 -5.49 -55.43
N ALA A 595 7.95 -4.81 -56.48
CA ALA A 595 7.07 -4.22 -57.51
C ALA A 595 6.55 -5.25 -58.50
N LYS A 596 7.26 -6.37 -58.71
CA LYS A 596 6.79 -7.47 -59.55
C LYS A 596 5.98 -8.44 -58.70
N LYS A 597 4.71 -8.67 -59.01
CA LYS A 597 3.86 -9.77 -58.50
C LYS A 597 4.45 -11.12 -58.87
N SER A 598 5.62 -11.48 -58.42
CA SER A 598 6.36 -12.69 -58.80
C SER A 598 6.44 -13.67 -57.60
N SER A 599 6.85 -14.92 -57.88
CA SER A 599 7.08 -16.00 -56.94
C SER A 599 7.74 -15.62 -55.62
N PHE A 600 8.57 -14.60 -55.62
CA PHE A 600 9.29 -14.08 -54.47
C PHE A 600 8.40 -13.60 -53.31
N ALA A 601 7.25 -12.95 -53.59
CA ALA A 601 6.30 -12.55 -52.55
C ALA A 601 5.64 -13.76 -51.86
N LEU A 602 5.41 -14.83 -52.64
CA LEU A 602 4.90 -16.12 -52.14
C LEU A 602 5.94 -16.84 -51.29
N GLU A 603 7.22 -16.82 -51.70
CA GLU A 603 8.35 -17.41 -51.00
C GLU A 603 8.56 -16.73 -49.62
N ILE A 604 8.53 -15.39 -49.58
CA ILE A 604 8.58 -14.64 -48.34
C ILE A 604 7.39 -14.97 -47.41
N GLN A 605 6.19 -15.07 -47.98
CA GLN A 605 4.98 -15.39 -47.21
C GLN A 605 5.04 -16.79 -46.60
N ARG A 606 5.61 -17.75 -47.32
CA ARG A 606 5.83 -19.11 -46.83
C ARG A 606 6.90 -19.14 -45.74
N LEU A 607 8.03 -18.43 -45.93
CA LEU A 607 9.07 -18.31 -44.92
C LEU A 607 8.52 -17.71 -43.62
N LEU A 608 7.72 -16.63 -43.70
CA LEU A 608 7.07 -16.02 -42.55
C LEU A 608 6.08 -16.93 -41.81
N LYS A 609 5.34 -17.78 -42.56
CA LYS A 609 4.37 -18.71 -41.98
C LYS A 609 5.02 -19.94 -41.34
N SER A 610 6.15 -20.39 -41.88
CA SER A 610 6.71 -21.70 -41.56
C SER A 610 8.01 -21.65 -40.75
N ALA A 611 8.66 -20.47 -40.65
CA ALA A 611 9.90 -20.35 -39.88
C ALA A 611 9.61 -20.49 -38.37
N PRO A 612 10.29 -21.38 -37.65
CA PRO A 612 10.14 -21.55 -36.20
C PRO A 612 10.86 -20.47 -35.39
N CYS A 613 11.58 -19.56 -36.04
CA CYS A 613 12.33 -18.46 -35.43
C CYS A 613 11.90 -17.10 -35.99
N ARG A 614 12.45 -16.02 -35.44
CA ARG A 614 12.18 -14.64 -35.91
C ARG A 614 12.74 -14.43 -37.31
N VAL A 615 12.01 -13.71 -38.16
CA VAL A 615 12.45 -13.35 -39.51
C VAL A 615 12.49 -11.82 -39.63
N LEU A 616 13.63 -11.29 -40.05
CA LEU A 616 13.86 -9.86 -40.32
C LEU A 616 14.09 -9.66 -41.82
N PHE A 617 13.28 -8.81 -42.42
CA PHE A 617 13.46 -8.39 -43.79
C PHE A 617 14.11 -7.02 -43.87
N CYS A 618 15.25 -6.91 -44.53
CA CYS A 618 15.92 -5.65 -44.82
C CYS A 618 15.62 -5.27 -46.27
N LYS A 619 14.96 -4.11 -46.45
CA LYS A 619 14.68 -3.53 -47.76
C LYS A 619 15.73 -2.48 -48.07
N SER A 620 16.47 -2.62 -49.17
CA SER A 620 17.38 -1.57 -49.70
C SER A 620 16.70 -0.71 -50.71
#